data_3cce9d3395cbaee8ecd5959a2e2fd431
#
_entry.id   3cce9d3395cbaee8ecd5959a2e2fd431
#
_cell.length_a   1.000
_cell.length_b   1.000
_cell.length_c   1.000
_cell.angle_alpha   90.00
_cell.angle_beta   90.00
_cell.angle_gamma   90.00
#
_symmetry.space_group_name_H-M   'P 1'
#
loop_
_entity.id
_entity.type
_entity.pdbx_description
1 polymer ?
#
loop_
_entity_poly.entity_id
_entity_poly.type
_entity_poly.pdbx_seq_one_letter_code
_entity_poly.pdbx_strand_id
1 'polypeptide(L)'
;MITLPIYAKKSKGLDGLVEGFSTAPPEETSKVTVESNSVFTQLIQKLEEYIGLEKSMQHSGPAEYQEKSRRHHFYLRREVTEILPPAAINGLLQLMTKYVSPSESETVGRFLTHLLQQSYDAGHNDFYLDTMDVGQINKLGDVLRGNSKRALQINVDGPIGNYFLAEAYRVAATFRTDSVPLFTAHKVRKSNITIYGAAGIHCGNQARYSSFIIKGEPGYLHMGYGSGMSAWFSNFTLIGFSNSPYDFFDSKATPFGCTFRTHNEETMGNIVQHLPLGNRAIFIHPDGREETLWKKHFVERMKYKMR
;
A
#
# COMPACT_ATOMS: atom_id res chain seq x y z
N MET A 1 -5.62 -4.71 -31.09
CA MET A 1 -6.00 -3.31 -30.76
C MET A 1 -7.12 -3.42 -29.73
N ILE A 2 -6.78 -3.33 -28.44
CA ILE A 2 -7.76 -3.42 -27.33
C ILE A 2 -8.05 -1.98 -26.94
N THR A 3 -9.25 -1.53 -27.27
CA THR A 3 -9.73 -0.19 -26.89
C THR A 3 -10.14 -0.26 -25.42
N LEU A 4 -9.38 0.36 -24.54
CA LEU A 4 -9.79 0.58 -23.14
C LEU A 4 -10.85 1.67 -23.11
N PRO A 5 -11.94 1.52 -22.34
CA PRO A 5 -12.93 2.58 -22.21
C PRO A 5 -12.31 3.77 -21.46
N ILE A 6 -12.31 4.92 -22.13
CA ILE A 6 -11.93 6.20 -21.53
C ILE A 6 -13.09 6.65 -20.64
N TYR A 7 -12.96 6.47 -19.33
CA TYR A 7 -13.83 7.11 -18.36
C TYR A 7 -13.33 8.53 -18.07
N ALA A 8 -13.58 9.45 -19.00
CA ALA A 8 -13.37 10.86 -18.78
C ALA A 8 -14.75 11.56 -18.69
N LYS A 9 -15.33 11.60 -17.50
CA LYS A 9 -16.30 12.63 -17.15
C LYS A 9 -16.00 13.11 -15.73
N LYS A 10 -15.50 14.35 -15.62
CA LYS A 10 -15.47 15.09 -14.36
C LYS A 10 -16.88 15.15 -13.82
N SER A 11 -17.18 14.36 -12.79
CA SER A 11 -18.41 14.51 -12.02
C SER A 11 -18.22 15.63 -11.01
N LYS A 12 -19.03 16.66 -11.09
CA LYS A 12 -19.08 17.72 -10.08
C LYS A 12 -20.03 17.25 -8.96
N GLY A 13 -19.49 16.85 -7.83
CA GLY A 13 -20.26 16.62 -6.62
C GLY A 13 -20.99 15.27 -6.52
N LEU A 14 -21.87 15.17 -5.54
CA LEU A 14 -22.66 13.97 -5.20
C LEU A 14 -23.49 13.39 -6.37
N ASP A 15 -23.92 14.22 -7.30
CA ASP A 15 -24.75 13.80 -8.44
C ASP A 15 -24.03 12.82 -9.38
N GLY A 16 -22.71 12.91 -9.50
CA GLY A 16 -21.91 11.99 -10.30
C GLY A 16 -21.71 10.61 -9.69
N LEU A 17 -21.84 10.48 -8.36
CA LEU A 17 -21.79 9.19 -7.67
C LEU A 17 -23.05 8.36 -7.91
N VAL A 18 -24.15 9.00 -8.14
CA VAL A 18 -25.49 8.38 -8.31
C VAL A 18 -25.63 7.77 -9.70
N GLU A 19 -25.07 8.41 -10.73
CA GLU A 19 -25.13 7.91 -12.11
C GLU A 19 -24.43 6.55 -12.30
N GLY A 20 -23.44 6.22 -11.48
CA GLY A 20 -22.74 4.92 -11.49
C GLY A 20 -23.57 3.74 -10.96
N PHE A 21 -24.67 3.99 -10.27
CA PHE A 21 -25.56 2.97 -9.67
C PHE A 21 -26.85 2.71 -10.48
N SER A 22 -27.03 3.37 -11.62
CA SER A 22 -28.28 3.42 -12.38
C SER A 22 -28.47 2.22 -13.33
N THR A 23 -28.64 1.02 -12.78
CA THR A 23 -29.37 -0.06 -13.49
C THR A 23 -30.68 -0.46 -12.80
N ALA A 24 -31.03 0.19 -11.69
CA ALA A 24 -32.27 -0.02 -10.97
C ALA A 24 -33.42 0.87 -11.51
N PRO A 25 -34.69 0.45 -11.35
CA PRO A 25 -35.85 1.29 -11.69
C PRO A 25 -35.80 2.65 -10.95
N PRO A 26 -36.36 3.73 -11.51
CA PRO A 26 -36.23 5.10 -10.96
C PRO A 26 -36.62 5.25 -9.49
N GLU A 27 -37.56 4.47 -9.00
CA GLU A 27 -38.02 4.53 -7.60
C GLU A 27 -37.05 3.88 -6.61
N GLU A 28 -36.33 2.82 -7.02
CA GLU A 28 -35.29 2.19 -6.18
C GLU A 28 -34.03 3.03 -6.18
N THR A 29 -33.69 3.67 -7.30
CA THR A 29 -32.52 4.56 -7.40
C THR A 29 -32.64 5.75 -6.46
N SER A 30 -33.82 6.36 -6.35
CA SER A 30 -34.02 7.50 -5.47
C SER A 30 -33.96 7.15 -3.98
N LYS A 31 -34.44 5.97 -3.56
CA LYS A 31 -34.33 5.48 -2.18
C LYS A 31 -32.86 5.17 -1.81
N VAL A 32 -32.13 4.47 -2.68
CA VAL A 32 -30.72 4.16 -2.47
C VAL A 32 -29.87 5.44 -2.35
N THR A 33 -30.18 6.45 -3.14
CA THR A 33 -29.50 7.75 -3.11
C THR A 33 -29.70 8.48 -1.78
N VAL A 34 -30.94 8.52 -1.28
CA VAL A 34 -31.29 9.21 -0.03
C VAL A 34 -30.66 8.49 1.17
N GLU A 35 -30.71 7.16 1.21
CA GLU A 35 -30.12 6.37 2.28
C GLU A 35 -28.58 6.47 2.28
N SER A 36 -27.94 6.40 1.11
CA SER A 36 -26.48 6.56 0.97
C SER A 36 -26.01 7.94 1.43
N ASN A 37 -26.73 9.00 1.08
CA ASN A 37 -26.44 10.37 1.52
C ASN A 37 -26.52 10.50 3.04
N SER A 38 -27.52 9.89 3.66
CA SER A 38 -27.67 9.89 5.13
C SER A 38 -26.50 9.17 5.81
N VAL A 39 -26.11 7.98 5.32
CA VAL A 39 -24.98 7.23 5.88
C VAL A 39 -23.65 7.98 5.68
N PHE A 40 -23.40 8.54 4.52
CA PHE A 40 -22.18 9.31 4.26
C PHE A 40 -22.12 10.56 5.14
N THR A 41 -23.21 11.27 5.32
CA THR A 41 -23.29 12.44 6.21
C THR A 41 -22.96 12.04 7.65
N GLN A 42 -23.50 10.94 8.15
CA GLN A 42 -23.19 10.43 9.47
C GLN A 42 -21.70 10.03 9.60
N LEU A 43 -21.14 9.35 8.59
CA LEU A 43 -19.73 8.97 8.60
C LEU A 43 -18.80 10.18 8.55
N ILE A 44 -19.13 11.20 7.78
CA ILE A 44 -18.39 12.46 7.78
C ILE A 44 -18.44 13.14 9.15
N GLN A 45 -19.58 13.19 9.80
CA GLN A 45 -19.71 13.71 11.15
C GLN A 45 -18.83 12.92 12.14
N LYS A 46 -18.86 11.59 12.09
CA LYS A 46 -18.00 10.73 12.92
C LYS A 46 -16.52 10.95 12.64
N LEU A 47 -16.14 11.19 11.38
CA LEU A 47 -14.77 11.56 11.03
C LEU A 47 -14.37 12.90 11.66
N GLU A 48 -15.23 13.92 11.59
CA GLU A 48 -14.99 15.24 12.21
C GLU A 48 -14.79 15.12 13.72
N GLU A 49 -15.62 14.31 14.39
CA GLU A 49 -15.48 14.00 15.81
C GLU A 49 -14.15 13.29 16.11
N TYR A 50 -13.77 12.32 15.26
CA TYR A 50 -12.51 11.59 15.38
C TYR A 50 -11.28 12.49 15.18
N ILE A 51 -11.33 13.41 14.22
CA ILE A 51 -10.29 14.43 14.02
C ILE A 51 -10.21 15.36 15.25
N GLY A 52 -11.34 15.75 15.80
CA GLY A 52 -11.40 16.55 17.03
C GLY A 52 -10.74 15.86 18.23
N LEU A 53 -10.99 14.57 18.41
CA LEU A 53 -10.33 13.74 19.43
C LEU A 53 -8.80 13.69 19.23
N GLU A 54 -8.32 13.48 18.01
CA GLU A 54 -6.89 13.48 17.69
C GLU A 54 -6.22 14.81 18.05
N LYS A 55 -6.82 15.92 17.67
CA LYS A 55 -6.30 17.27 17.97
C LYS A 55 -6.24 17.54 19.48
N SER A 56 -7.22 17.13 20.22
CA SER A 56 -7.25 17.32 21.69
C SER A 56 -6.13 16.57 22.42
N MET A 57 -5.56 15.54 21.77
CA MET A 57 -4.55 14.67 22.37
C MET A 57 -3.11 14.98 21.95
N GLN A 58 -2.88 15.91 21.00
CA GLN A 58 -1.54 16.20 20.46
C GLN A 58 -0.55 16.79 21.48
N HIS A 59 -1.03 17.27 22.62
CA HIS A 59 -0.20 17.97 23.64
C HIS A 59 0.29 17.05 24.78
N SER A 60 0.14 15.75 24.66
CA SER A 60 0.44 14.79 25.73
C SER A 60 1.78 14.07 25.52
N GLY A 61 2.43 13.65 26.61
CA GLY A 61 3.75 13.02 26.60
C GLY A 61 3.80 11.56 26.11
N PRO A 62 5.00 10.94 25.99
CA PRO A 62 5.20 9.62 25.38
C PRO A 62 4.44 8.47 26.05
N ALA A 63 4.21 8.51 27.36
CA ALA A 63 3.42 7.51 28.08
C ALA A 63 1.93 7.54 27.69
N GLU A 64 1.43 8.72 27.37
CA GLU A 64 0.06 8.90 26.87
C GLU A 64 -0.12 8.43 25.43
N TYR A 65 0.95 8.37 24.62
CA TYR A 65 0.87 7.94 23.22
C TYR A 65 0.35 6.50 23.07
N GLN A 66 0.74 5.57 23.97
CA GLN A 66 0.21 4.21 23.93
C GLN A 66 -1.26 4.15 24.38
N GLU A 67 -1.62 4.94 25.38
CA GLU A 67 -3.01 5.10 25.85
C GLU A 67 -3.88 5.69 24.72
N LYS A 68 -3.36 6.68 23.99
CA LYS A 68 -4.02 7.29 22.83
C LYS A 68 -4.31 6.31 21.71
N SER A 69 -3.33 5.52 21.29
CA SER A 69 -3.52 4.51 20.25
C SER A 69 -4.64 3.53 20.61
N ARG A 70 -4.76 3.15 21.89
CA ARG A 70 -5.85 2.30 22.40
C ARG A 70 -7.21 3.02 22.33
N ARG A 71 -7.28 4.29 22.72
CA ARG A 71 -8.51 5.09 22.68
C ARG A 71 -9.00 5.29 21.25
N HIS A 72 -8.11 5.49 20.28
CA HIS A 72 -8.45 5.60 18.86
C HIS A 72 -9.10 4.32 18.31
N HIS A 73 -8.48 3.18 18.56
CA HIS A 73 -9.08 1.90 18.17
C HIS A 73 -10.41 1.64 18.86
N PHE A 74 -10.55 2.06 20.12
CA PHE A 74 -11.78 1.90 20.87
C PHE A 74 -12.90 2.78 20.31
N TYR A 75 -12.60 4.07 20.00
CA TYR A 75 -13.55 4.97 19.37
C TYR A 75 -14.07 4.42 18.06
N LEU A 76 -13.18 4.09 17.11
CA LEU A 76 -13.57 3.59 15.81
C LEU A 76 -14.44 2.32 15.92
N ARG A 77 -14.09 1.38 16.76
CA ARG A 77 -14.85 0.13 16.94
C ARG A 77 -16.22 0.35 17.54
N ARG A 78 -16.39 1.36 18.36
CA ARG A 78 -17.66 1.64 19.05
C ARG A 78 -18.58 2.53 18.24
N GLU A 79 -18.03 3.56 17.64
CA GLU A 79 -18.81 4.62 17.01
C GLU A 79 -18.97 4.42 15.50
N VAL A 80 -18.01 3.76 14.83
CA VAL A 80 -18.04 3.52 13.39
C VAL A 80 -18.36 2.04 13.15
N THR A 81 -19.64 1.73 13.02
CA THR A 81 -20.14 0.34 12.87
C THR A 81 -20.75 0.07 11.50
N GLU A 82 -20.75 1.06 10.63
CA GLU A 82 -21.33 0.98 9.30
C GLU A 82 -20.52 0.04 8.39
N ILE A 83 -21.21 -0.91 7.78
CA ILE A 83 -20.63 -1.82 6.79
C ILE A 83 -20.94 -1.23 5.41
N LEU A 84 -19.91 -0.79 4.72
CA LEU A 84 -20.02 -0.23 3.38
C LEU A 84 -19.57 -1.24 2.32
N PRO A 85 -20.26 -1.37 1.18
CA PRO A 85 -19.72 -2.09 0.03
C PRO A 85 -18.48 -1.34 -0.54
N PRO A 86 -17.58 -2.02 -1.27
CA PRO A 86 -16.35 -1.43 -1.77
C PRO A 86 -16.53 -0.12 -2.57
N ALA A 87 -17.53 -0.08 -3.44
CA ALA A 87 -17.84 1.13 -4.23
C ALA A 87 -18.24 2.32 -3.35
N ALA A 88 -18.99 2.08 -2.27
CA ALA A 88 -19.37 3.13 -1.32
C ALA A 88 -18.17 3.65 -0.53
N ILE A 89 -17.20 2.79 -0.18
CA ILE A 89 -15.95 3.25 0.46
C ILE A 89 -15.16 4.16 -0.48
N ASN A 90 -15.05 3.81 -1.77
CA ASN A 90 -14.42 4.69 -2.75
C ASN A 90 -15.18 6.02 -2.91
N GLY A 91 -16.52 5.98 -2.95
CA GLY A 91 -17.35 7.19 -2.97
C GLY A 91 -17.16 8.08 -1.74
N LEU A 92 -17.11 7.50 -0.55
CA LEU A 92 -16.83 8.23 0.69
C LEU A 92 -15.42 8.84 0.67
N LEU A 93 -14.43 8.13 0.14
CA LEU A 93 -13.06 8.62 -0.04
C LEU A 93 -13.04 9.93 -0.84
N GLN A 94 -13.81 10.03 -1.93
CA GLN A 94 -13.90 11.24 -2.74
C GLN A 94 -14.50 12.42 -1.95
N LEU A 95 -15.43 12.16 -1.05
CA LEU A 95 -16.02 13.21 -0.20
C LEU A 95 -15.07 13.68 0.90
N MET A 96 -14.09 12.88 1.26
CA MET A 96 -13.11 13.21 2.31
C MET A 96 -11.96 14.11 1.84
N THR A 97 -11.90 14.50 0.57
CA THR A 97 -10.83 15.33 -0.02
C THR A 97 -10.50 16.57 0.81
N LYS A 98 -11.52 17.25 1.35
CA LYS A 98 -11.34 18.45 2.17
C LYS A 98 -10.65 18.19 3.53
N TYR A 99 -10.61 16.93 3.99
CA TYR A 99 -9.98 16.55 5.26
C TYR A 99 -8.56 15.97 5.07
N VAL A 100 -8.09 15.81 3.83
CA VAL A 100 -6.76 15.28 3.54
C VAL A 100 -5.72 16.41 3.58
N SER A 101 -5.63 17.09 4.71
CA SER A 101 -4.52 17.99 5.00
C SER A 101 -3.33 17.21 5.57
N PRO A 102 -2.10 17.72 5.50
CA PRO A 102 -0.93 17.03 6.08
C PRO A 102 -1.10 16.65 7.56
N SER A 103 -1.84 17.44 8.34
CA SER A 103 -2.09 17.20 9.76
C SER A 103 -3.19 16.17 10.04
N GLU A 104 -4.12 15.97 9.11
CA GLU A 104 -5.30 15.11 9.29
C GLU A 104 -5.22 13.82 8.47
N SER A 105 -4.34 13.78 7.49
CA SER A 105 -4.16 12.67 6.54
C SER A 105 -4.00 11.31 7.23
N GLU A 106 -3.30 11.23 8.36
CA GLU A 106 -3.14 10.00 9.13
C GLU A 106 -4.47 9.56 9.79
N THR A 107 -5.22 10.50 10.33
CA THR A 107 -6.53 10.26 10.97
C THR A 107 -7.55 9.76 9.95
N VAL A 108 -7.59 10.40 8.77
CA VAL A 108 -8.41 9.96 7.64
C VAL A 108 -8.03 8.55 7.19
N GLY A 109 -6.74 8.27 7.07
CA GLY A 109 -6.24 6.94 6.68
C GLY A 109 -6.65 5.84 7.65
N ARG A 110 -6.57 6.08 8.94
CA ARG A 110 -7.01 5.13 9.98
C ARG A 110 -8.52 4.91 9.96
N PHE A 111 -9.29 5.97 9.75
CA PHE A 111 -10.75 5.90 9.63
C PHE A 111 -11.17 5.03 8.43
N LEU A 112 -10.62 5.30 7.26
CA LEU A 112 -10.86 4.49 6.06
C LEU A 112 -10.38 3.04 6.23
N THR A 113 -9.23 2.83 6.87
CA THR A 113 -8.73 1.48 7.18
C THR A 113 -9.72 0.69 8.01
N HIS A 114 -10.35 1.34 8.99
CA HIS A 114 -11.37 0.70 9.81
C HIS A 114 -12.59 0.28 8.97
N LEU A 115 -13.09 1.15 8.10
CA LEU A 115 -14.20 0.84 7.19
C LEU A 115 -13.85 -0.30 6.21
N LEU A 116 -12.64 -0.29 5.65
CA LEU A 116 -12.14 -1.37 4.80
C LEU A 116 -12.14 -2.71 5.55
N GLN A 117 -11.67 -2.73 6.80
CA GLN A 117 -11.64 -3.96 7.60
C GLN A 117 -13.04 -4.46 7.92
N GLN A 118 -13.97 -3.58 8.30
CA GLN A 118 -15.36 -3.96 8.57
C GLN A 118 -16.05 -4.51 7.32
N SER A 119 -15.87 -3.86 6.19
CA SER A 119 -16.39 -4.33 4.91
C SER A 119 -15.82 -5.70 4.53
N TYR A 120 -14.52 -5.92 4.75
CA TYR A 120 -13.88 -7.22 4.54
C TYR A 120 -14.45 -8.29 5.48
N ASP A 121 -14.63 -7.99 6.75
CA ASP A 121 -15.18 -8.91 7.75
C ASP A 121 -16.63 -9.29 7.43
N ALA A 122 -17.40 -8.36 6.82
CA ALA A 122 -18.74 -8.59 6.32
C ALA A 122 -18.83 -9.39 5.01
N GLY A 123 -17.70 -9.68 4.37
CA GLY A 123 -17.69 -10.56 3.20
C GLY A 123 -17.15 -9.95 1.92
N HIS A 124 -16.92 -8.67 1.85
CA HIS A 124 -16.29 -8.02 0.70
C HIS A 124 -14.77 -8.21 0.76
N ASN A 125 -14.12 -8.43 -0.36
CA ASN A 125 -12.66 -8.66 -0.36
C ASN A 125 -11.90 -8.00 -1.50
N ASP A 126 -12.56 -7.28 -2.38
CA ASP A 126 -11.95 -6.58 -3.51
C ASP A 126 -12.32 -5.10 -3.45
N PHE A 127 -11.33 -4.25 -3.19
CA PHE A 127 -11.49 -2.83 -3.00
C PHE A 127 -10.70 -2.08 -4.06
N TYR A 128 -11.36 -1.13 -4.69
CA TYR A 128 -10.75 -0.17 -5.58
C TYR A 128 -10.81 1.22 -4.94
N LEU A 129 -9.67 1.88 -4.85
CA LEU A 129 -9.52 3.21 -4.26
C LEU A 129 -8.92 4.15 -5.31
N ASP A 130 -9.65 5.13 -5.73
CA ASP A 130 -9.18 6.21 -6.58
C ASP A 130 -8.71 7.37 -5.69
N THR A 131 -7.41 7.62 -5.67
CA THR A 131 -6.80 8.70 -4.89
C THR A 131 -6.29 9.85 -5.75
N MET A 132 -6.58 9.85 -7.06
CA MET A 132 -6.06 10.85 -8.01
C MET A 132 -6.37 12.28 -7.58
N ASP A 133 -7.60 12.54 -7.21
CA ASP A 133 -8.07 13.87 -6.81
C ASP A 133 -8.09 14.07 -5.28
N VAL A 134 -7.81 13.03 -4.51
CA VAL A 134 -7.87 13.07 -3.03
C VAL A 134 -6.53 13.47 -2.42
N GLY A 135 -5.44 13.06 -3.04
CA GLY A 135 -4.10 13.31 -2.54
C GLY A 135 -3.55 12.19 -1.63
N GLN A 136 -2.45 12.49 -0.93
CA GLN A 136 -1.74 11.51 -0.13
C GLN A 136 -2.42 11.26 1.23
N ILE A 137 -2.89 10.05 1.44
CA ILE A 137 -3.50 9.61 2.70
C ILE A 137 -2.52 8.71 3.46
N ASN A 138 -1.95 9.22 4.54
CA ASN A 138 -1.01 8.48 5.38
C ASN A 138 -1.73 7.36 6.15
N LYS A 139 -1.05 6.24 6.39
CA LYS A 139 -1.55 5.08 7.15
C LYS A 139 -2.82 4.44 6.62
N LEU A 140 -3.20 4.70 5.39
CA LEU A 140 -4.31 3.97 4.76
C LEU A 140 -3.92 2.49 4.60
N GLY A 141 -4.77 1.60 5.11
CA GLY A 141 -4.51 0.18 5.09
C GLY A 141 -3.54 -0.32 6.18
N ASP A 142 -3.08 0.53 7.11
CA ASP A 142 -2.25 0.12 8.24
C ASP A 142 -2.99 -0.95 9.08
N VAL A 143 -2.28 -2.01 9.44
CA VAL A 143 -2.77 -3.16 10.23
C VAL A 143 -3.95 -3.96 9.63
N LEU A 144 -4.30 -3.78 8.35
CA LEU A 144 -5.34 -4.59 7.69
C LEU A 144 -5.05 -6.08 7.74
N ARG A 145 -6.10 -6.88 7.91
CA ARG A 145 -5.98 -8.33 8.09
C ARG A 145 -6.91 -9.10 7.17
N GLY A 146 -6.32 -9.74 6.17
CA GLY A 146 -6.97 -10.81 5.42
C GLY A 146 -6.89 -12.15 6.15
N ASN A 147 -7.64 -13.14 5.72
CA ASN A 147 -7.61 -14.49 6.26
C ASN A 147 -7.01 -15.52 5.28
N SER A 148 -6.85 -16.77 5.71
CA SER A 148 -6.22 -17.82 4.90
C SER A 148 -7.05 -18.30 3.72
N LYS A 149 -8.37 -18.15 3.80
CA LYS A 149 -9.29 -18.60 2.75
C LYS A 149 -9.53 -17.53 1.70
N ARG A 150 -9.38 -16.24 2.09
CA ARG A 150 -9.69 -15.11 1.24
C ARG A 150 -8.70 -13.96 1.56
N ALA A 151 -7.80 -13.67 0.63
CA ALA A 151 -6.94 -12.50 0.75
C ALA A 151 -7.78 -11.23 0.59
N LEU A 152 -7.45 -10.19 1.37
CA LEU A 152 -8.01 -8.86 1.17
C LEU A 152 -7.28 -8.25 -0.04
N GLN A 153 -8.03 -7.87 -1.08
CA GLN A 153 -7.49 -7.29 -2.31
C GLN A 153 -7.72 -5.78 -2.30
N ILE A 154 -6.68 -5.02 -2.58
CA ILE A 154 -6.73 -3.56 -2.67
C ILE A 154 -6.05 -3.12 -3.96
N ASN A 155 -6.78 -2.41 -4.79
CA ASN A 155 -6.29 -1.75 -6.00
C ASN A 155 -6.35 -0.25 -5.77
N VAL A 156 -5.24 0.44 -5.96
CA VAL A 156 -5.16 1.89 -5.78
C VAL A 156 -4.65 2.53 -7.06
N ASP A 157 -5.38 3.50 -7.56
CA ASP A 157 -4.99 4.36 -8.66
C ASP A 157 -4.78 5.79 -8.12
N GLY A 158 -3.57 6.32 -8.28
CA GLY A 158 -3.20 7.66 -7.82
C GLY A 158 -2.22 7.67 -6.65
N PRO A 159 -1.97 8.86 -6.06
CA PRO A 159 -1.00 9.02 -4.99
C PRO A 159 -1.44 8.30 -3.71
N ILE A 160 -0.47 7.69 -3.04
CA ILE A 160 -0.65 7.09 -1.71
C ILE A 160 0.22 7.83 -0.68
N GLY A 161 -0.12 7.71 0.59
CA GLY A 161 0.60 8.36 1.67
C GLY A 161 1.65 7.46 2.35
N ASN A 162 2.39 8.01 3.29
CA ASN A 162 3.36 7.27 4.09
C ASN A 162 2.67 6.15 4.92
N TYR A 163 3.42 5.07 5.18
CA TYR A 163 2.93 3.91 5.94
C TYR A 163 1.71 3.22 5.34
N PHE A 164 1.50 3.36 4.01
CA PHE A 164 0.43 2.64 3.33
C PHE A 164 0.63 1.13 3.49
N LEU A 165 -0.41 0.39 3.92
CA LEU A 165 -0.36 -1.04 4.25
C LEU A 165 0.72 -1.44 5.27
N ALA A 166 1.17 -0.55 6.14
CA ALA A 166 2.10 -0.94 7.19
C ALA A 166 1.48 -2.00 8.11
N GLU A 167 2.27 -2.99 8.51
CA GLU A 167 1.86 -4.11 9.37
C GLU A 167 0.67 -4.96 8.87
N ALA A 168 0.26 -4.79 7.59
CA ALA A 168 -0.83 -5.55 7.00
C ALA A 168 -0.51 -7.05 6.90
N TYR A 169 -1.53 -7.89 6.96
CA TYR A 169 -1.42 -9.33 6.94
C TYR A 169 -2.36 -9.97 5.92
N ARG A 170 -1.81 -10.81 5.02
CA ARG A 170 -2.57 -11.50 3.95
C ARG A 170 -3.37 -10.56 3.07
N VAL A 171 -2.70 -9.54 2.59
CA VAL A 171 -3.23 -8.55 1.64
C VAL A 171 -2.61 -8.80 0.27
N ALA A 172 -3.41 -8.72 -0.77
CA ALA A 172 -2.96 -8.59 -2.15
C ALA A 172 -3.23 -7.15 -2.59
N ALA A 173 -2.18 -6.40 -2.91
CA ALA A 173 -2.34 -4.99 -3.26
C ALA A 173 -1.65 -4.64 -4.57
N THR A 174 -2.29 -3.77 -5.35
CA THR A 174 -1.77 -3.24 -6.60
C THR A 174 -1.82 -1.72 -6.56
N PHE A 175 -0.68 -1.08 -6.79
CA PHE A 175 -0.55 0.38 -6.82
C PHE A 175 -0.21 0.85 -8.22
N ARG A 176 -1.06 1.67 -8.81
CA ARG A 176 -0.81 2.40 -10.05
C ARG A 176 -0.59 3.87 -9.70
N THR A 177 0.65 4.18 -9.39
CA THR A 177 1.11 5.49 -8.94
C THR A 177 2.51 5.73 -9.49
N ASP A 178 2.91 6.99 -9.66
CA ASP A 178 4.27 7.33 -10.14
C ASP A 178 5.34 6.89 -9.14
N SER A 179 5.04 7.02 -7.85
CA SER A 179 5.93 6.58 -6.78
C SER A 179 5.16 6.21 -5.52
N VAL A 180 5.67 5.22 -4.79
CA VAL A 180 5.18 4.94 -3.44
C VAL A 180 6.06 5.65 -2.41
N PRO A 181 5.48 6.27 -1.38
CA PRO A 181 6.23 7.06 -0.40
C PRO A 181 6.92 6.19 0.67
N LEU A 182 7.35 6.85 1.76
CA LEU A 182 8.09 6.21 2.85
C LEU A 182 7.29 5.10 3.55
N PHE A 183 7.97 4.01 3.89
CA PHE A 183 7.43 2.90 4.70
C PHE A 183 6.21 2.20 4.10
N THR A 184 6.00 2.30 2.78
CA THR A 184 4.94 1.53 2.10
C THR A 184 5.16 0.04 2.32
N ALA A 185 4.11 -0.68 2.74
CA ALA A 185 4.14 -2.11 3.04
C ALA A 185 5.22 -2.51 4.09
N HIS A 186 5.55 -1.60 5.03
CA HIS A 186 6.45 -1.87 6.14
C HIS A 186 5.88 -2.97 7.06
N LYS A 187 6.69 -3.94 7.43
CA LYS A 187 6.30 -5.08 8.29
C LYS A 187 5.13 -5.94 7.78
N VAL A 188 4.80 -5.87 6.51
CA VAL A 188 3.74 -6.75 5.97
C VAL A 188 4.09 -8.21 6.12
N ARG A 189 3.05 -9.06 6.21
CA ARG A 189 3.25 -10.50 6.35
C ARG A 189 2.31 -11.27 5.44
N LYS A 190 2.86 -12.31 4.75
CA LYS A 190 2.10 -13.21 3.87
C LYS A 190 1.28 -12.46 2.83
N SER A 191 1.82 -11.39 2.30
CA SER A 191 1.14 -10.45 1.40
C SER A 191 1.80 -10.43 0.03
N ASN A 192 1.01 -10.06 -1.00
CA ASN A 192 1.48 -9.89 -2.36
C ASN A 192 1.29 -8.43 -2.77
N ILE A 193 2.36 -7.75 -3.09
CA ILE A 193 2.37 -6.31 -3.39
C ILE A 193 2.90 -6.09 -4.81
N THR A 194 2.12 -5.41 -5.65
CA THR A 194 2.53 -5.00 -6.99
C THR A 194 2.55 -3.47 -7.06
N ILE A 195 3.67 -2.89 -7.47
CA ILE A 195 3.88 -1.45 -7.61
C ILE A 195 4.22 -1.17 -9.08
N TYR A 196 3.42 -0.35 -9.75
CA TYR A 196 3.66 0.06 -11.13
C TYR A 196 4.59 1.27 -11.24
N GLY A 197 4.74 2.05 -10.18
CA GLY A 197 5.66 3.17 -10.09
C GLY A 197 6.94 2.87 -9.33
N ALA A 198 7.69 3.91 -8.98
CA ALA A 198 8.91 3.80 -8.20
C ALA A 198 8.63 3.40 -6.74
N ALA A 199 9.46 2.55 -6.18
CA ALA A 199 9.39 2.19 -4.77
C ALA A 199 10.16 3.22 -3.93
N GLY A 200 9.52 3.80 -2.92
CA GLY A 200 10.14 4.75 -2.00
C GLY A 200 10.99 4.11 -0.91
N ILE A 201 11.56 4.94 -0.07
CA ILE A 201 12.44 4.54 1.04
C ILE A 201 11.68 3.63 2.03
N HIS A 202 12.32 2.56 2.47
CA HIS A 202 11.76 1.55 3.38
C HIS A 202 10.54 0.77 2.85
N CYS A 203 10.28 0.80 1.54
CA CYS A 203 9.25 -0.05 0.94
C CYS A 203 9.57 -1.52 1.21
N GLY A 204 8.61 -2.27 1.77
CA GLY A 204 8.78 -3.66 2.14
C GLY A 204 9.76 -3.94 3.30
N ASN A 205 10.23 -2.90 4.00
CA ASN A 205 11.09 -3.08 5.16
C ASN A 205 10.41 -3.97 6.22
N GLN A 206 11.16 -4.93 6.77
CA GLN A 206 10.68 -5.93 7.75
C GLN A 206 9.53 -6.82 7.23
N ALA A 207 9.33 -6.90 5.92
CA ALA A 207 8.36 -7.81 5.32
C ALA A 207 8.70 -9.27 5.66
N ARG A 208 7.67 -10.11 5.85
CA ARG A 208 7.86 -11.53 6.16
C ARG A 208 6.96 -12.40 5.28
N TYR A 209 7.56 -13.40 4.63
CA TYR A 209 6.83 -14.35 3.77
C TYR A 209 5.96 -13.66 2.71
N SER A 210 6.46 -12.55 2.17
CA SER A 210 5.71 -11.67 1.26
C SER A 210 6.37 -11.61 -0.11
N SER A 211 5.58 -11.24 -1.13
CA SER A 211 6.07 -11.10 -2.49
C SER A 211 5.86 -9.67 -2.98
N PHE A 212 6.88 -9.10 -3.60
CA PHE A 212 6.86 -7.78 -4.18
C PHE A 212 7.19 -7.86 -5.67
N ILE A 213 6.42 -7.18 -6.50
CA ILE A 213 6.70 -6.94 -7.91
C ILE A 213 6.75 -5.42 -8.09
N ILE A 214 7.93 -4.90 -8.40
CA ILE A 214 8.16 -3.46 -8.62
C ILE A 214 8.44 -3.28 -10.10
N LYS A 215 7.55 -2.60 -10.81
CA LYS A 215 7.60 -2.42 -12.27
C LYS A 215 8.20 -1.09 -12.71
N GLY A 216 8.14 -0.08 -11.85
CA GLY A 216 8.83 1.18 -12.05
C GLY A 216 10.27 1.13 -11.56
N GLU A 217 10.94 2.28 -11.58
CA GLU A 217 12.29 2.37 -11.01
C GLU A 217 12.23 1.96 -9.53
N PRO A 218 13.00 0.95 -9.12
CA PRO A 218 13.18 0.72 -7.71
C PRO A 218 13.98 1.90 -7.18
N GLY A 219 13.28 2.95 -6.72
CA GLY A 219 13.87 3.93 -5.86
C GLY A 219 14.44 3.24 -4.64
N TYR A 220 15.08 3.96 -3.75
CA TYR A 220 15.74 3.45 -2.56
C TYR A 220 14.96 2.33 -1.86
N LEU A 221 15.14 1.10 -2.32
CA LEU A 221 14.70 -0.10 -1.61
C LEU A 221 15.58 -0.25 -0.36
N HIS A 222 15.53 0.71 0.55
CA HIS A 222 16.19 0.58 1.83
C HIS A 222 15.58 -0.58 2.62
N MET A 223 15.94 -1.77 2.24
CA MET A 223 15.53 -2.99 2.92
C MET A 223 16.29 -3.16 4.23
N GLY A 224 16.51 -2.08 4.96
CA GLY A 224 17.21 -2.27 6.18
C GLY A 224 17.66 -1.06 6.97
N TYR A 225 17.32 0.15 6.60
CA TYR A 225 17.71 1.31 7.39
C TYR A 225 16.87 1.42 8.68
N GLY A 226 17.56 1.42 9.79
CA GLY A 226 17.00 1.72 11.11
C GLY A 226 16.45 0.54 11.89
N SER A 227 17.19 -0.01 12.83
CA SER A 227 16.81 -0.96 13.89
C SER A 227 16.89 -2.47 13.62
N GLY A 228 17.87 -2.95 12.87
CA GLY A 228 18.31 -4.36 12.96
C GLY A 228 17.34 -5.47 12.53
N MET A 229 16.21 -5.14 11.89
CA MET A 229 15.25 -6.14 11.43
C MET A 229 14.90 -5.96 9.96
N SER A 230 15.47 -6.79 9.12
CA SER A 230 15.30 -6.86 7.67
C SER A 230 14.12 -7.71 7.23
N ALA A 231 13.80 -7.71 5.93
CA ALA A 231 12.82 -8.62 5.35
C ALA A 231 13.25 -10.09 5.55
N TRP A 232 12.29 -10.97 5.81
CA TRP A 232 12.53 -12.39 6.05
C TRP A 232 11.71 -13.25 5.10
N PHE A 233 12.35 -14.20 4.44
CA PHE A 233 11.72 -15.18 3.55
C PHE A 233 10.77 -14.55 2.53
N SER A 234 11.15 -13.41 1.97
CA SER A 234 10.35 -12.64 1.03
C SER A 234 10.96 -12.62 -0.36
N ASN A 235 10.11 -12.41 -1.38
CA ASN A 235 10.52 -12.38 -2.77
C ASN A 235 10.37 -10.96 -3.32
N PHE A 236 11.37 -10.49 -4.06
CA PHE A 236 11.38 -9.19 -4.71
C PHE A 236 11.70 -9.36 -6.19
N THR A 237 10.74 -9.02 -7.05
CA THR A 237 10.92 -8.99 -8.49
C THR A 237 10.97 -7.54 -8.94
N LEU A 238 12.12 -7.12 -9.45
CA LEU A 238 12.42 -5.75 -9.86
C LEU A 238 12.48 -5.73 -11.38
N ILE A 239 11.50 -5.09 -12.02
CA ILE A 239 11.40 -5.02 -13.48
C ILE A 239 12.05 -3.73 -13.99
N GLY A 240 11.95 -2.64 -13.23
CA GLY A 240 12.57 -1.37 -13.55
C GLY A 240 14.09 -1.32 -13.31
N PHE A 241 14.70 -0.24 -13.70
CA PHE A 241 16.14 0.02 -13.60
C PHE A 241 16.47 0.73 -12.28
N SER A 242 17.60 0.38 -11.63
CA SER A 242 18.10 1.08 -10.46
C SER A 242 19.52 1.56 -10.69
N ASN A 243 19.70 2.87 -10.57
CA ASN A 243 20.99 3.54 -10.77
C ASN A 243 21.90 3.53 -9.53
N SER A 244 21.39 3.18 -8.35
CA SER A 244 22.15 3.38 -7.13
C SER A 244 22.59 2.08 -6.48
N PRO A 245 23.92 1.88 -6.30
CA PRO A 245 24.46 0.71 -5.61
C PRO A 245 24.18 0.70 -4.10
N TYR A 246 23.80 1.86 -3.53
CA TYR A 246 23.62 2.01 -2.08
C TYR A 246 22.19 1.69 -1.62
N ASP A 247 21.26 1.42 -2.55
CA ASP A 247 19.84 1.47 -2.30
C ASP A 247 19.23 0.17 -1.80
N PHE A 248 19.95 -0.96 -1.98
CA PHE A 248 19.36 -2.27 -1.70
C PHE A 248 19.62 -2.77 -0.28
N PHE A 249 20.78 -2.50 0.29
CA PHE A 249 21.17 -3.09 1.58
C PHE A 249 21.98 -2.13 2.42
N ASP A 250 21.48 -1.78 3.59
CA ASP A 250 22.30 -1.11 4.61
C ASP A 250 23.19 -2.12 5.34
N SER A 251 24.36 -1.67 5.74
CA SER A 251 25.36 -2.48 6.47
C SER A 251 24.87 -3.02 7.83
N LYS A 252 23.80 -2.44 8.37
CA LYS A 252 23.25 -2.77 9.69
C LYS A 252 22.04 -3.67 9.69
N ALA A 253 21.42 -3.89 8.53
CA ALA A 253 20.17 -4.63 8.45
C ALA A 253 20.24 -5.64 7.30
N THR A 254 20.26 -6.90 7.64
CA THR A 254 20.44 -7.99 6.67
C THR A 254 19.13 -8.72 6.42
N PRO A 255 18.59 -8.70 5.18
CA PRO A 255 17.52 -9.61 4.80
C PRO A 255 17.99 -11.05 4.97
N PHE A 256 17.07 -11.95 5.30
CA PHE A 256 17.40 -13.37 5.46
C PHE A 256 16.40 -14.27 4.72
N GLY A 257 16.90 -15.23 3.96
CA GLY A 257 16.07 -16.16 3.19
C GLY A 257 15.29 -15.50 2.06
N CYS A 258 15.67 -14.29 1.64
CA CYS A 258 15.00 -13.54 0.58
C CYS A 258 15.53 -13.92 -0.80
N THR A 259 14.66 -13.76 -1.80
CA THR A 259 15.01 -13.94 -3.21
C THR A 259 14.78 -12.63 -3.95
N PHE A 260 15.78 -12.17 -4.69
CA PHE A 260 15.76 -10.99 -5.54
C PHE A 260 15.81 -11.40 -6.99
N ARG A 261 14.88 -10.96 -7.81
CA ARG A 261 14.80 -11.24 -9.24
C ARG A 261 14.84 -9.96 -10.04
N THR A 262 15.55 -9.93 -11.15
CA THR A 262 15.52 -8.83 -12.11
C THR A 262 15.90 -9.27 -13.50
N HIS A 263 15.41 -8.54 -14.52
CA HIS A 263 15.83 -8.65 -15.93
C HIS A 263 16.98 -7.70 -16.26
N ASN A 264 17.32 -6.77 -15.39
CA ASN A 264 18.31 -5.74 -15.65
C ASN A 264 19.68 -6.17 -15.11
N GLU A 265 20.70 -6.24 -15.98
CA GLU A 265 22.06 -6.68 -15.62
C GLU A 265 22.72 -5.75 -14.60
N GLU A 266 22.54 -4.43 -14.73
CA GLU A 266 23.14 -3.45 -13.82
C GLU A 266 22.49 -3.51 -12.43
N THR A 267 21.17 -3.55 -12.37
CA THR A 267 20.43 -3.80 -11.14
C THR A 267 20.85 -5.11 -10.48
N MET A 268 21.06 -6.17 -11.26
CA MET A 268 21.55 -7.45 -10.76
C MET A 268 22.97 -7.32 -10.20
N GLY A 269 23.83 -6.58 -10.89
CA GLY A 269 25.19 -6.28 -10.41
C GLY A 269 25.19 -5.64 -9.03
N ASN A 270 24.37 -4.62 -8.85
CA ASN A 270 24.20 -3.92 -7.58
C ASN A 270 23.66 -4.85 -6.48
N ILE A 271 22.66 -5.68 -6.79
CA ILE A 271 22.11 -6.65 -5.84
C ILE A 271 23.21 -7.62 -5.40
N VAL A 272 23.90 -8.27 -6.31
CA VAL A 272 24.87 -9.34 -5.98
C VAL A 272 26.07 -8.78 -5.22
N GLN A 273 26.54 -7.58 -5.57
CA GLN A 273 27.66 -6.93 -4.87
C GLN A 273 27.39 -6.74 -3.37
N HIS A 274 26.15 -6.41 -3.01
CA HIS A 274 25.77 -6.10 -1.65
C HIS A 274 24.93 -7.20 -0.97
N LEU A 275 24.64 -8.31 -1.68
CA LEU A 275 23.77 -9.38 -1.20
C LEU A 275 24.31 -10.02 0.09
N PRO A 276 23.58 -9.96 1.20
CA PRO A 276 23.98 -10.62 2.43
C PRO A 276 23.86 -12.14 2.32
N LEU A 277 24.61 -12.87 3.16
CA LEU A 277 24.56 -14.33 3.22
C LEU A 277 23.12 -14.82 3.51
N GLY A 278 22.79 -15.99 2.96
CA GLY A 278 21.48 -16.62 3.16
C GLY A 278 20.39 -16.12 2.21
N ASN A 279 20.70 -15.21 1.28
CA ASN A 279 19.78 -14.72 0.25
C ASN A 279 20.14 -15.21 -1.14
N ARG A 280 19.20 -15.09 -2.10
CA ARG A 280 19.38 -15.49 -3.50
C ARG A 280 19.19 -14.30 -4.43
N ALA A 281 20.02 -14.22 -5.47
CA ALA A 281 19.84 -13.33 -6.60
C ALA A 281 19.58 -14.16 -7.86
N ILE A 282 18.53 -13.85 -8.61
CA ILE A 282 18.13 -14.56 -9.82
C ILE A 282 18.03 -13.56 -10.96
N PHE A 283 18.87 -13.76 -11.98
CA PHE A 283 18.77 -13.03 -13.23
C PHE A 283 17.78 -13.72 -14.16
N ILE A 284 16.85 -12.96 -14.72
CA ILE A 284 15.89 -13.46 -15.69
C ILE A 284 16.35 -13.00 -17.08
N HIS A 285 16.76 -13.94 -17.89
CA HIS A 285 17.19 -13.70 -19.28
C HIS A 285 15.99 -13.29 -20.18
N PRO A 286 16.25 -12.64 -21.34
CA PRO A 286 15.18 -12.27 -22.28
C PRO A 286 14.36 -13.46 -22.79
N ASP A 287 14.93 -14.66 -22.81
CA ASP A 287 14.26 -15.92 -23.17
C ASP A 287 13.43 -16.54 -22.02
N GLY A 288 13.35 -15.85 -20.86
CA GLY A 288 12.64 -16.31 -19.68
C GLY A 288 13.40 -17.30 -18.79
N ARG A 289 14.61 -17.70 -19.19
CA ARG A 289 15.46 -18.59 -18.38
C ARG A 289 15.94 -17.86 -17.13
N GLU A 290 15.84 -18.52 -15.97
CA GLU A 290 16.35 -18.01 -14.70
C GLU A 290 17.79 -18.52 -14.43
N GLU A 291 18.68 -17.62 -14.06
CA GLU A 291 20.05 -17.92 -13.63
C GLU A 291 20.25 -17.45 -12.18
N THR A 292 20.56 -18.38 -11.29
CA THR A 292 20.89 -18.04 -9.89
C THR A 292 22.34 -17.58 -9.81
N LEU A 293 22.53 -16.34 -9.36
CA LEU A 293 23.84 -15.72 -9.21
C LEU A 293 24.24 -15.68 -7.73
N TRP A 294 25.48 -16.13 -7.49
CA TRP A 294 26.09 -16.07 -6.18
C TRP A 294 27.19 -15.01 -6.18
N LYS A 295 27.39 -14.32 -5.08
CA LYS A 295 28.41 -13.26 -4.93
C LYS A 295 29.78 -13.67 -5.52
N LYS A 296 30.21 -14.93 -5.35
CA LYS A 296 31.47 -15.45 -5.84
C LYS A 296 31.55 -15.50 -7.38
N HIS A 297 30.48 -15.94 -8.05
CA HIS A 297 30.44 -16.08 -9.51
C HIS A 297 30.33 -14.72 -10.23
N PHE A 298 29.70 -13.74 -9.61
CA PHE A 298 29.57 -12.42 -10.22
C PHE A 298 30.89 -11.67 -10.32
N VAL A 299 31.75 -11.76 -9.30
CA VAL A 299 33.08 -11.14 -9.30
C VAL A 299 33.96 -11.74 -10.40
N GLU A 300 33.86 -13.03 -10.67
CA GLU A 300 34.58 -13.69 -11.75
C GLU A 300 34.10 -13.25 -13.14
N ARG A 301 32.80 -13.14 -13.32
CA ARG A 301 32.17 -12.72 -14.61
C ARG A 301 32.48 -11.26 -14.97
N MET A 302 32.49 -10.34 -13.97
CA MET A 302 32.90 -8.94 -14.18
C MET A 302 34.42 -8.83 -14.56
N LYS A 303 35.28 -9.65 -13.98
CA LYS A 303 36.70 -9.70 -14.38
C LYS A 303 36.89 -10.13 -15.84
N TYR A 304 36.01 -10.95 -16.38
CA TYR A 304 36.03 -11.39 -17.79
C TYR A 304 35.52 -10.31 -18.77
N LYS A 305 34.52 -9.51 -18.38
CA LYS A 305 34.01 -8.40 -19.24
C LYS A 305 34.94 -7.18 -19.29
N MET A 306 35.88 -7.04 -18.33
CA MET A 306 36.81 -5.91 -18.27
C MET A 306 38.19 -6.23 -18.90
N ARG A 307 38.34 -7.43 -19.47
CA ARG A 307 39.46 -7.83 -20.35
C ARG A 307 39.02 -7.83 -21.79
#